data_a724784377891345dfcc791dd1d25ec3
#
_entry.id   a724784377891345dfcc791dd1d25ec3
#
_cell.length_a   1.000
_cell.length_b   1.000
_cell.length_c   1.000
_cell.angle_alpha   90.00
_cell.angle_beta   90.00
_cell.angle_gamma   90.00
#
_symmetry.space_group_name_H-M   'P 1'
#
loop_
_entity.id
_entity.type
_entity.pdbx_description
1 polymer ?
#
loop_
_entity_poly.entity_id
_entity_poly.type
_entity_poly.pdbx_seq_one_letter_code
_entity_poly.pdbx_strand_id
1 'polypeptide(L)'
;MPPTYLTKDGFEKLQEELEYLRTTRRKEVAERLREALEDGDAGVDADAECDAARNEQSFVEGRIRELELILANAKLISDKDKNGVIQIGTKVTIQEADMAPEAYTIVGAVEANPRDGLISNESPLGKSLLTHKVGDKVTVNAPNGSFTVSVLKVE
;
A
#
# COMPACT_ATOMS: atom_id res chain seq x y z
N MET A 1 12.28 12.34 6.40
CA MET A 1 11.07 11.65 5.93
C MET A 1 10.40 10.92 7.08
N PRO A 2 9.08 11.00 7.18
CA PRO A 2 8.38 10.20 8.18
C PRO A 2 8.55 8.70 7.88
N PRO A 3 8.58 7.85 8.89
CA PRO A 3 8.74 6.41 8.66
C PRO A 3 7.53 5.82 7.95
N THR A 4 7.78 4.85 7.08
CA THR A 4 6.72 4.09 6.42
C THR A 4 6.40 2.86 7.26
N TYR A 5 5.19 2.77 7.78
CA TYR A 5 4.77 1.63 8.58
C TYR A 5 4.36 0.47 7.69
N LEU A 6 4.94 -0.70 7.92
CA LEU A 6 4.65 -1.93 7.18
C LEU A 6 4.43 -3.09 8.14
N THR A 7 3.50 -3.97 7.78
CA THR A 7 3.41 -5.28 8.41
C THR A 7 4.59 -6.13 7.92
N LYS A 8 4.90 -7.20 8.65
CA LYS A 8 5.95 -8.14 8.22
C LYS A 8 5.66 -8.71 6.83
N ASP A 9 4.42 -9.13 6.60
CA ASP A 9 3.99 -9.66 5.30
C ASP A 9 4.11 -8.61 4.19
N GLY A 10 3.71 -7.38 4.45
CA GLY A 10 3.84 -6.28 3.50
C GLY A 10 5.30 -5.98 3.16
N PHE A 11 6.17 -5.98 4.15
CA PHE A 11 7.60 -5.80 3.95
C PHE A 11 8.20 -6.89 3.07
N GLU A 12 7.88 -8.16 3.35
CA GLU A 12 8.35 -9.29 2.56
C GLU A 12 7.86 -9.22 1.10
N LYS A 13 6.58 -8.88 0.90
CA LYS A 13 6.02 -8.71 -0.46
C LYS A 13 6.71 -7.61 -1.24
N LEU A 14 7.02 -6.48 -0.61
CA LEU A 14 7.73 -5.39 -1.29
C LEU A 14 9.18 -5.76 -1.59
N GLN A 15 9.84 -6.51 -0.71
CA GLN A 15 11.18 -7.05 -0.99
C GLN A 15 11.17 -8.00 -2.18
N GLU A 16 10.18 -8.90 -2.26
CA GLU A 16 10.01 -9.83 -3.37
C GLU A 16 9.76 -9.09 -4.68
N GLU A 17 8.89 -8.07 -4.66
CA GLU A 17 8.61 -7.22 -5.82
C GLU A 17 9.90 -6.53 -6.29
N LEU A 18 10.66 -5.95 -5.38
CA LEU A 18 11.92 -5.28 -5.71
C LEU A 18 12.92 -6.25 -6.34
N GLU A 19 13.08 -7.44 -5.77
CA GLU A 19 13.96 -8.48 -6.31
C GLU A 19 13.52 -8.90 -7.72
N TYR A 20 12.23 -9.13 -7.92
CA TYR A 20 11.66 -9.46 -9.22
C TYR A 20 11.95 -8.36 -10.25
N LEU A 21 11.72 -7.11 -9.90
CA LEU A 21 11.95 -5.98 -10.80
C LEU A 21 13.43 -5.83 -11.16
N ARG A 22 14.33 -5.99 -10.20
CA ARG A 22 15.78 -5.87 -10.41
C ARG A 22 16.36 -7.00 -11.27
N THR A 23 15.88 -8.21 -11.07
CA THR A 23 16.45 -9.39 -11.75
C THR A 23 15.69 -9.75 -13.01
N THR A 24 14.41 -10.03 -12.93
CA THR A 24 13.61 -10.57 -14.02
C THR A 24 13.06 -9.47 -14.93
N ARG A 25 12.33 -8.54 -14.37
CA ARG A 25 11.61 -7.53 -15.16
C ARG A 25 12.56 -6.59 -15.91
N ARG A 26 13.61 -6.16 -15.24
CA ARG A 26 14.63 -5.29 -15.85
C ARG A 26 15.26 -5.94 -17.09
N LYS A 27 15.56 -7.23 -17.03
CA LYS A 27 16.13 -7.99 -18.15
C LYS A 27 15.13 -8.12 -19.30
N GLU A 28 13.88 -8.45 -19.00
CA GLU A 28 12.82 -8.58 -20.00
C GLU A 28 12.62 -7.28 -20.78
N VAL A 29 12.56 -6.17 -20.09
CA VAL A 29 12.37 -4.85 -20.70
C VAL A 29 13.59 -4.44 -21.52
N ALA A 30 14.80 -4.69 -21.03
CA ALA A 30 16.04 -4.41 -21.76
C ALA A 30 16.11 -5.23 -23.05
N GLU A 31 15.73 -6.49 -23.01
CA GLU A 31 15.69 -7.37 -24.19
C GLU A 31 14.66 -6.90 -25.21
N ARG A 32 13.48 -6.53 -24.74
CA ARG A 32 12.42 -5.98 -25.61
C ARG A 32 12.88 -4.70 -26.32
N LEU A 33 13.57 -3.82 -25.59
CA LEU A 33 14.12 -2.59 -26.18
C LEU A 33 15.20 -2.91 -27.21
N ARG A 34 16.10 -3.88 -26.91
CA ARG A 34 17.13 -4.33 -27.84
C ARG A 34 16.53 -4.86 -29.14
N GLU A 35 15.50 -5.72 -29.05
CA GLU A 35 14.79 -6.27 -30.20
C GLU A 35 14.12 -5.16 -31.03
N ALA A 36 13.47 -4.22 -30.38
CA ALA A 36 12.83 -3.10 -31.06
C ALA A 36 13.83 -2.20 -31.79
N LEU A 37 15.05 -2.03 -31.25
CA LEU A 37 16.13 -1.29 -31.92
C LEU A 37 16.75 -2.05 -33.09
N GLU A 38 16.84 -3.36 -33.01
CA GLU A 38 17.37 -4.20 -34.10
C GLU A 38 16.41 -4.29 -35.29
N ASP A 39 15.11 -4.29 -35.04
CA ASP A 39 14.06 -4.33 -36.07
C ASP A 39 13.81 -2.97 -36.71
N GLY A 40 14.73 -2.02 -36.58
CA GLY A 40 14.59 -0.61 -36.89
C GLY A 40 14.42 -0.21 -38.36
N ASP A 41 14.25 -1.15 -39.30
CA ASP A 41 13.96 -0.88 -40.71
C ASP A 41 12.46 -0.81 -41.06
N ALA A 42 11.59 -0.97 -40.02
CA ALA A 42 10.14 -1.18 -40.26
C ALA A 42 9.26 0.07 -40.15
N GLY A 43 9.80 1.27 -40.12
CA GLY A 43 9.00 2.52 -40.18
C GLY A 43 8.31 2.91 -38.87
N VAL A 44 7.09 3.45 -38.98
CA VAL A 44 6.36 4.06 -37.84
C VAL A 44 6.07 3.09 -36.70
N ASP A 45 5.83 1.83 -37.01
CA ASP A 45 5.53 0.81 -35.97
C ASP A 45 6.77 0.46 -35.10
N ALA A 46 7.96 0.49 -35.68
CA ALA A 46 9.20 0.26 -34.99
C ALA A 46 9.49 1.39 -33.96
N ASP A 47 9.22 2.65 -34.33
CA ASP A 47 9.37 3.79 -33.42
C ASP A 47 8.39 3.71 -32.26
N ALA A 48 7.14 3.29 -32.52
CA ALA A 48 6.13 3.11 -31.49
C ALA A 48 6.53 1.98 -30.49
N GLU A 49 7.11 0.88 -30.96
CA GLU A 49 7.59 -0.21 -30.12
C GLU A 49 8.79 0.21 -29.27
N CYS A 50 9.75 0.96 -29.85
CA CYS A 50 10.86 1.52 -29.10
C CYS A 50 10.40 2.47 -28.02
N ASP A 51 9.46 3.37 -28.31
CA ASP A 51 8.91 4.30 -27.34
C ASP A 51 8.17 3.59 -26.21
N ALA A 52 7.37 2.57 -26.55
CA ALA A 52 6.69 1.74 -25.55
C ALA A 52 7.69 1.02 -24.62
N ALA A 53 8.75 0.45 -25.19
CA ALA A 53 9.79 -0.25 -24.43
C ALA A 53 10.58 0.70 -23.53
N ARG A 54 10.89 1.91 -23.98
CA ARG A 54 11.54 2.95 -23.19
C ARG A 54 10.66 3.45 -22.06
N ASN A 55 9.37 3.65 -22.30
CA ASN A 55 8.40 4.02 -21.28
C ASN A 55 8.29 2.95 -20.21
N GLU A 56 8.23 1.70 -20.59
CA GLU A 56 8.21 0.56 -19.68
C GLU A 56 9.49 0.48 -18.84
N GLN A 57 10.66 0.70 -19.45
CA GLN A 57 11.94 0.77 -18.74
C GLN A 57 11.94 1.89 -17.70
N SER A 58 11.46 3.06 -18.06
CA SER A 58 11.35 4.21 -17.13
C SER A 58 10.41 3.90 -15.98
N PHE A 59 9.30 3.23 -16.24
CA PHE A 59 8.34 2.80 -15.22
C PHE A 59 8.98 1.80 -14.25
N VAL A 60 9.68 0.79 -14.76
CA VAL A 60 10.36 -0.22 -13.93
C VAL A 60 11.43 0.44 -13.05
N GLU A 61 12.28 1.30 -13.62
CA GLU A 61 13.32 2.00 -12.85
C GLU A 61 12.73 2.94 -11.81
N GLY A 62 11.64 3.62 -12.12
CA GLY A 62 10.91 4.46 -11.17
C GLY A 62 10.34 3.66 -10.00
N ARG A 63 9.74 2.51 -10.29
CA ARG A 63 9.20 1.62 -9.25
C ARG A 63 10.29 1.03 -8.37
N ILE A 64 11.43 0.66 -8.95
CA ILE A 64 12.60 0.18 -8.18
C ILE A 64 13.04 1.25 -7.18
N ARG A 65 13.22 2.50 -7.61
CA ARG A 65 13.61 3.59 -6.72
C ARG A 65 12.58 3.86 -5.62
N GLU A 66 11.31 3.83 -5.97
CA GLU A 66 10.22 3.98 -5.00
C GLU A 66 10.29 2.89 -3.92
N LEU A 67 10.41 1.62 -4.33
CA LEU A 67 10.51 0.49 -3.40
C LEU A 67 11.76 0.58 -2.51
N GLU A 68 12.89 0.99 -3.08
CA GLU A 68 14.12 1.20 -2.31
C GLU A 68 13.93 2.25 -1.22
N LEU A 69 13.26 3.36 -1.52
CA LEU A 69 12.97 4.40 -0.54
C LEU A 69 12.00 3.92 0.53
N ILE A 70 10.94 3.23 0.14
CA ILE A 70 9.96 2.66 1.08
C ILE A 70 10.64 1.70 2.04
N LEU A 71 11.42 0.76 1.53
CA LEU A 71 12.10 -0.26 2.34
C LEU A 71 13.20 0.34 3.23
N ALA A 72 13.89 1.38 2.76
CA ALA A 72 14.91 2.08 3.54
C ALA A 72 14.32 2.82 4.74
N ASN A 73 13.10 3.33 4.61
CA ASN A 73 12.39 4.06 5.67
C ASN A 73 11.34 3.22 6.38
N ALA A 74 11.31 1.92 6.12
CA ALA A 74 10.29 1.03 6.68
C ALA A 74 10.45 0.85 8.19
N LYS A 75 9.33 0.92 8.88
CA LYS A 75 9.21 0.56 10.28
C LYS A 75 8.21 -0.56 10.41
N LEU A 76 8.68 -1.72 10.88
CA LEU A 76 7.82 -2.89 11.04
C LEU A 76 6.86 -2.69 12.20
N ILE A 77 5.61 -3.05 11.96
CA ILE A 77 4.56 -3.04 12.97
C ILE A 77 4.75 -4.26 13.87
N SER A 78 4.85 -4.02 15.19
CA SER A 78 5.06 -5.07 16.18
C SER A 78 3.74 -5.55 16.75
N ASP A 79 3.56 -6.87 16.81
CA ASP A 79 2.41 -7.50 17.47
C ASP A 79 2.51 -7.47 19.00
N LYS A 80 3.62 -6.97 19.56
CA LYS A 80 3.96 -7.13 20.98
C LYS A 80 3.19 -6.23 21.94
N ASP A 81 2.53 -5.18 21.46
CA ASP A 81 1.90 -4.17 22.31
C ASP A 81 0.36 -4.18 22.21
N LYS A 82 -0.23 -5.39 22.24
CA LYS A 82 -1.69 -5.52 22.23
C LYS A 82 -2.28 -5.22 23.61
N ASN A 83 -2.40 -3.94 23.93
CA ASN A 83 -2.98 -3.46 25.20
C ASN A 83 -4.49 -3.23 25.12
N GLY A 84 -5.18 -3.79 24.12
CA GLY A 84 -6.60 -3.52 23.87
C GLY A 84 -6.87 -2.16 23.24
N VAL A 85 -5.82 -1.39 22.97
CA VAL A 85 -5.88 -0.08 22.32
C VAL A 85 -5.63 -0.26 20.83
N ILE A 86 -6.38 0.46 20.01
CA ILE A 86 -6.22 0.42 18.56
C ILE A 86 -4.90 1.08 18.16
N GLN A 87 -4.06 0.30 17.49
CA GLN A 87 -2.75 0.73 16.97
C GLN A 87 -2.65 0.39 15.49
N ILE A 88 -1.59 0.85 14.83
CA ILE A 88 -1.28 0.41 13.46
C ILE A 88 -1.01 -1.10 13.49
N GLY A 89 -1.67 -1.85 12.63
CA GLY A 89 -1.63 -3.31 12.58
C GLY A 89 -2.79 -4.01 13.30
N THR A 90 -3.63 -3.26 13.99
CA THR A 90 -4.77 -3.81 14.74
C THR A 90 -5.98 -4.00 13.83
N LYS A 91 -6.65 -5.15 13.97
CA LYS A 91 -7.94 -5.40 13.34
C LYS A 91 -9.06 -4.93 14.27
N VAL A 92 -9.92 -4.09 13.75
CA VAL A 92 -11.00 -3.43 14.49
C VAL A 92 -12.34 -3.76 13.86
N THR A 93 -13.32 -4.15 14.66
CA THR A 93 -14.72 -4.27 14.22
C THR A 93 -15.48 -3.05 14.71
N ILE A 94 -16.09 -2.32 13.80
CA ILE A 94 -16.85 -1.10 14.08
C ILE A 94 -18.27 -1.21 13.54
N GLN A 95 -19.15 -0.40 14.10
CA GLN A 95 -20.55 -0.32 13.66
C GLN A 95 -21.00 1.13 13.63
N GLU A 96 -21.53 1.57 12.50
CA GLU A 96 -22.15 2.89 12.33
C GLU A 96 -23.65 2.74 12.51
N ALA A 97 -24.20 3.38 13.56
CA ALA A 97 -25.62 3.38 13.89
C ALA A 97 -26.25 1.97 13.82
N ASP A 98 -27.32 1.80 13.03
CA ASP A 98 -28.02 0.51 12.86
C ASP A 98 -27.50 -0.32 11.69
N MET A 99 -26.37 0.09 11.08
CA MET A 99 -25.76 -0.63 9.97
C MET A 99 -25.06 -1.91 10.45
N ALA A 100 -24.80 -2.83 9.51
CA ALA A 100 -24.07 -4.06 9.82
C ALA A 100 -22.64 -3.75 10.31
N PRO A 101 -22.10 -4.50 11.29
CA PRO A 101 -20.72 -4.35 11.69
C PRO A 101 -19.75 -4.60 10.55
N GLU A 102 -18.68 -3.81 10.49
CA GLU A 102 -17.62 -3.94 9.50
C GLU A 102 -16.27 -4.09 10.19
N ALA A 103 -15.42 -4.95 9.65
CA ALA A 103 -14.08 -5.19 10.17
C ALA A 103 -13.05 -4.53 9.26
N TYR A 104 -12.13 -3.80 9.87
CA TYR A 104 -11.00 -3.14 9.19
C TYR A 104 -9.69 -3.43 9.92
N THR A 105 -8.61 -3.50 9.16
CA THR A 105 -7.25 -3.55 9.72
C THR A 105 -6.56 -2.23 9.40
N ILE A 106 -6.00 -1.58 10.41
CA ILE A 106 -5.26 -0.33 10.22
C ILE A 106 -3.83 -0.67 9.83
N VAL A 107 -3.40 -0.20 8.67
CA VAL A 107 -2.07 -0.43 8.12
C VAL A 107 -1.43 0.88 7.71
N GLY A 108 -0.17 0.85 7.30
CA GLY A 108 0.47 2.02 6.70
C GLY A 108 -0.12 2.34 5.33
N ALA A 109 0.06 3.57 4.87
CA ALA A 109 -0.52 4.06 3.62
C ALA A 109 -0.14 3.21 2.40
N VAL A 110 1.06 2.61 2.39
CA VAL A 110 1.56 1.78 1.28
C VAL A 110 0.78 0.48 1.12
N GLU A 111 0.31 -0.11 2.24
CA GLU A 111 -0.44 -1.36 2.23
C GLU A 111 -1.96 -1.16 2.17
N ALA A 112 -2.43 0.08 2.25
CA ALA A 112 -3.86 0.37 2.32
C ALA A 112 -4.59 -0.13 1.07
N ASN A 113 -5.65 -0.89 1.30
CA ASN A 113 -6.54 -1.37 0.26
C ASN A 113 -7.95 -1.52 0.86
N PRO A 114 -8.81 -0.51 0.67
CA PRO A 114 -10.16 -0.54 1.25
C PRO A 114 -11.01 -1.76 0.82
N ARG A 115 -10.75 -2.29 -0.36
CA ARG A 115 -11.48 -3.49 -0.85
C ARG A 115 -11.20 -4.73 -0.01
N ASP A 116 -9.98 -4.82 0.54
CA ASP A 116 -9.56 -5.93 1.40
C ASP A 116 -9.71 -5.60 2.89
N GLY A 117 -10.37 -4.50 3.23
CA GLY A 117 -10.55 -4.06 4.59
C GLY A 117 -9.28 -3.48 5.24
N LEU A 118 -8.28 -3.12 4.43
CA LEU A 118 -7.05 -2.51 4.89
C LEU A 118 -7.13 -1.00 4.75
N ILE A 119 -7.27 -0.29 5.87
CA ILE A 119 -7.37 1.18 5.87
C ILE A 119 -6.06 1.81 6.35
N SER A 120 -5.73 2.95 5.75
CA SER A 120 -4.53 3.70 6.12
C SER A 120 -4.66 4.35 7.50
N ASN A 121 -3.59 4.33 8.27
CA ASN A 121 -3.50 5.11 9.51
C ASN A 121 -3.63 6.63 9.26
N GLU A 122 -3.44 7.07 8.03
CA GLU A 122 -3.57 8.48 7.63
C GLU A 122 -4.98 8.81 7.12
N SER A 123 -5.82 7.79 6.83
CA SER A 123 -7.20 8.01 6.40
C SER A 123 -8.04 8.60 7.54
N PRO A 124 -9.13 9.33 7.21
CA PRO A 124 -10.00 9.89 8.25
C PRO A 124 -10.51 8.86 9.25
N LEU A 125 -10.94 7.69 8.78
CA LEU A 125 -11.41 6.60 9.64
C LEU A 125 -10.27 6.00 10.47
N GLY A 126 -9.16 5.62 9.85
CA GLY A 126 -8.00 5.04 10.53
C GLY A 126 -7.42 5.97 11.58
N LYS A 127 -7.25 7.23 11.21
CA LYS A 127 -6.72 8.27 12.10
C LYS A 127 -7.61 8.50 13.32
N SER A 128 -8.94 8.47 13.12
CA SER A 128 -9.91 8.67 14.20
C SER A 128 -9.96 7.48 15.16
N LEU A 129 -9.76 6.25 14.66
CA LEU A 129 -9.81 5.03 15.47
C LEU A 129 -8.55 4.80 16.32
N LEU A 130 -7.40 5.33 15.91
CA LEU A 130 -6.16 5.14 16.68
C LEU A 130 -6.30 5.62 18.11
N THR A 131 -5.74 4.87 19.06
CA THR A 131 -5.75 5.13 20.50
C THR A 131 -7.07 4.88 21.22
N HIS A 132 -8.12 4.52 20.51
CA HIS A 132 -9.40 4.11 21.08
C HIS A 132 -9.42 2.63 21.43
N LYS A 133 -10.43 2.18 22.15
CA LYS A 133 -10.59 0.81 22.62
C LYS A 133 -12.04 0.36 22.54
N VAL A 134 -12.30 -0.93 22.82
CA VAL A 134 -13.64 -1.50 22.80
C VAL A 134 -14.58 -0.70 23.72
N GLY A 135 -15.76 -0.40 23.19
CA GLY A 135 -16.78 0.37 23.90
C GLY A 135 -16.76 1.87 23.60
N ASP A 136 -15.68 2.36 22.97
CA ASP A 136 -15.59 3.77 22.62
C ASP A 136 -16.48 4.11 21.44
N LYS A 137 -17.05 5.32 21.47
CA LYS A 137 -17.73 5.93 20.32
C LYS A 137 -16.80 6.96 19.71
N VAL A 138 -16.52 6.80 18.44
CA VAL A 138 -15.54 7.62 17.73
C VAL A 138 -16.23 8.43 16.65
N THR A 139 -16.02 9.74 16.68
CA THR A 139 -16.49 10.63 15.61
C THR A 139 -15.44 10.71 14.51
N VAL A 140 -15.83 10.33 13.30
CA VAL A 140 -14.96 10.36 12.13
C VAL A 140 -15.30 11.59 11.29
N ASN A 141 -14.30 12.43 11.05
CA ASN A 141 -14.43 13.63 10.22
C ASN A 141 -13.97 13.32 8.79
N ALA A 142 -14.93 12.95 7.94
CA ALA A 142 -14.67 12.67 6.53
C ALA A 142 -14.98 13.90 5.66
N PRO A 143 -14.40 13.98 4.44
CA PRO A 143 -14.70 15.11 3.52
C PRO A 143 -16.19 15.30 3.21
N ASN A 144 -16.96 14.20 3.21
CA ASN A 144 -18.41 14.21 2.94
C ASN A 144 -19.28 14.46 4.17
N GLY A 145 -18.67 14.70 5.32
CA GLY A 145 -19.38 14.95 6.58
C GLY A 145 -18.87 14.08 7.72
N SER A 146 -19.33 14.35 8.93
CA SER A 146 -18.96 13.60 10.12
C SER A 146 -19.95 12.49 10.40
N PHE A 147 -19.45 11.34 10.86
CA PHE A 147 -20.28 10.23 11.32
C PHE A 147 -19.65 9.61 12.57
N THR A 148 -20.45 8.89 13.35
CA THR A 148 -19.99 8.24 14.58
C THR A 148 -20.06 6.74 14.46
N VAL A 149 -18.98 6.06 14.88
CA VAL A 149 -18.90 4.61 14.91
C VAL A 149 -18.66 4.12 16.34
N SER A 150 -19.16 2.93 16.65
CA SER A 150 -18.89 2.26 17.92
C SER A 150 -17.83 1.17 17.70
N VAL A 151 -16.83 1.10 18.58
CA VAL A 151 -15.80 0.06 18.54
C VAL A 151 -16.34 -1.18 19.24
N LEU A 152 -16.60 -2.24 18.47
CA LEU A 152 -17.16 -3.49 19.00
C LEU A 152 -16.12 -4.50 19.39
N LYS A 153 -15.01 -4.59 18.66
CA LYS A 153 -13.95 -5.58 18.88
C LYS A 153 -12.59 -5.03 18.41
N VAL A 154 -11.56 -5.33 19.18
CA VAL A 154 -10.16 -5.01 18.88
C VAL A 154 -9.34 -6.29 18.97
N GLU A 155 -8.68 -6.67 17.88
CA GLU A 155 -7.85 -7.89 17.81
C GLU A 155 -6.36 -7.61 17.64
#